data_401dea38a4593bff6dbbe1423f15c392
#
_entry.id   401dea38a4593bff6dbbe1423f15c392
#
_cell.length_a   1.000
_cell.length_b   1.000
_cell.length_c   1.000
_cell.angle_alpha   90.00
_cell.angle_beta   90.00
_cell.angle_gamma   90.00
#
_symmetry.space_group_name_H-M   'P 1'
#
loop_
_entity.id
_entity.type
_entity.pdbx_description
1 polymer ?
#
loop_
_entity_poly.entity_id
_entity_poly.type
_entity_poly.pdbx_seq_one_letter_code
_entity_poly.pdbx_strand_id
1 'polypeptide(L)'
;MCSYYDLATGLYEEAWGQSFHFCRFAANEPFLQAIARHEHYLATKMNLQSKMKVLDVGCGVGGPAREIARFEDIHITGVNINDYQIQRASLAAERAGMSDQLNFVKGDFMVSELPPLSFHMSDISI
;
A
#
# COMPACT_ATOMS: atom_id res chain seq x y z
N MET A 1 -11.90 -18.69 0.33
CA MET A 1 -10.79 -17.90 0.86
C MET A 1 -11.04 -16.39 0.78
N CYS A 2 -11.61 -15.87 -0.30
CA CYS A 2 -11.95 -14.44 -0.42
C CYS A 2 -12.94 -13.95 0.66
N SER A 3 -13.98 -14.74 0.98
CA SER A 3 -15.01 -14.34 1.96
C SER A 3 -14.50 -14.10 3.39
N TYR A 4 -13.43 -14.78 3.80
CA TYR A 4 -12.80 -14.54 5.10
C TYR A 4 -12.16 -13.14 5.16
N TYR A 5 -11.41 -12.79 4.14
CA TYR A 5 -10.76 -11.48 4.07
C TYR A 5 -11.77 -10.33 3.89
N ASP A 6 -12.86 -10.58 3.19
CA ASP A 6 -13.93 -9.59 3.04
C ASP A 6 -14.59 -9.27 4.39
N LEU A 7 -14.84 -10.30 5.19
CA LEU A 7 -15.42 -10.15 6.53
C LEU A 7 -14.40 -9.57 7.54
N ALA A 8 -13.16 -10.02 7.46
CA ALA A 8 -12.11 -9.65 8.40
C ALA A 8 -11.55 -8.24 8.16
N THR A 9 -11.56 -7.74 6.91
CA THR A 9 -10.95 -6.45 6.55
C THR A 9 -11.53 -5.30 7.38
N GLY A 10 -12.84 -5.22 7.54
CA GLY A 10 -13.47 -4.18 8.35
C GLY A 10 -13.04 -4.20 9.82
N LEU A 11 -12.95 -5.40 10.41
CA LEU A 11 -12.51 -5.59 11.79
C LEU A 11 -11.03 -5.23 11.97
N TYR A 12 -10.17 -5.57 11.01
CA TYR A 12 -8.76 -5.21 11.03
C TYR A 12 -8.55 -3.71 10.89
N GLU A 13 -9.31 -3.04 10.02
CA GLU A 13 -9.24 -1.58 9.88
C GLU A 13 -9.66 -0.84 11.16
N GLU A 14 -10.67 -1.34 11.89
CA GLU A 14 -11.07 -0.78 13.18
C GLU A 14 -10.02 -0.99 14.28
N ALA A 15 -9.39 -2.17 14.31
CA ALA A 15 -8.47 -2.55 15.37
C ALA A 15 -7.03 -2.03 15.15
N TRP A 16 -6.55 -2.06 13.91
CA TRP A 16 -5.15 -1.74 13.57
C TRP A 16 -4.98 -0.63 12.53
N GLY A 17 -6.07 -0.02 12.07
CA GLY A 17 -6.03 0.98 11.01
C GLY A 17 -5.85 0.35 9.62
N GLN A 18 -5.34 1.14 8.68
CA GLN A 18 -5.24 0.75 7.26
C GLN A 18 -3.86 0.21 6.86
N SER A 19 -2.95 0.07 7.81
CA SER A 19 -1.60 -0.48 7.64
C SER A 19 -1.43 -1.68 8.56
N PHE A 20 -1.27 -2.88 7.99
CA PHE A 20 -1.27 -4.16 8.71
C PHE A 20 0.12 -4.77 8.88
N HIS A 21 1.15 -3.96 8.93
CA HIS A 21 2.50 -4.43 9.15
C HIS A 21 2.98 -4.16 10.59
N PHE A 22 3.91 -4.97 11.03
CA PHE A 22 4.55 -4.78 12.33
C PHE A 22 5.61 -3.68 12.25
N CYS A 23 5.72 -2.88 13.30
CA CYS A 23 6.78 -1.89 13.44
C CYS A 23 7.35 -1.88 14.86
N ARG A 24 8.53 -1.30 15.03
CA ARG A 24 9.10 -1.05 16.36
C ARG A 24 8.55 0.26 16.90
N PHE A 25 8.20 0.27 18.17
CA PHE A 25 7.77 1.47 18.89
C PHE A 25 8.93 2.11 19.64
N ALA A 26 9.02 3.42 19.58
CA ALA A 26 9.81 4.19 20.53
C ALA A 26 9.03 4.35 21.85
N ALA A 27 9.72 4.69 22.93
CA ALA A 27 9.07 4.91 24.22
C ALA A 27 8.02 6.02 24.10
N ASN A 28 6.78 5.73 24.51
CA ASN A 28 5.63 6.64 24.46
C ASN A 28 5.20 7.11 23.06
N GLU A 29 5.61 6.43 22.01
CA GLU A 29 5.21 6.75 20.63
C GLU A 29 3.78 6.28 20.36
N PRO A 30 2.88 7.14 19.85
CA PRO A 30 1.55 6.73 19.44
C PRO A 30 1.59 5.72 18.29
N PHE A 31 0.65 4.77 18.27
CA PHE A 31 0.59 3.69 17.28
C PHE A 31 0.68 4.17 15.83
N LEU A 32 -0.16 5.12 15.44
CA LEU A 32 -0.19 5.63 14.06
C LEU A 32 1.11 6.34 13.66
N GLN A 33 1.77 7.00 14.61
CA GLN A 33 3.07 7.64 14.36
C GLN A 33 4.17 6.60 14.16
N ALA A 34 4.16 5.51 14.94
CA ALA A 34 5.12 4.42 14.79
C ALA A 34 4.98 3.74 13.43
N ILE A 35 3.75 3.50 12.98
CA ILE A 35 3.45 2.93 11.65
C ILE A 35 3.96 3.86 10.54
N ALA A 36 3.61 5.14 10.54
CA ALA A 36 4.06 6.10 9.54
C ALA A 36 5.59 6.23 9.51
N ARG A 37 6.23 6.29 10.67
CA ARG A 37 7.70 6.31 10.77
C ARG A 37 8.34 5.07 10.14
N HIS A 38 7.73 3.90 10.31
CA HIS A 38 8.23 2.67 9.70
C HIS A 38 8.08 2.70 8.17
N GLU A 39 6.96 3.18 7.67
CA GLU A 39 6.69 3.35 6.24
C GLU A 39 7.67 4.35 5.59
N HIS A 40 7.94 5.48 6.25
CA HIS A 40 8.96 6.44 5.80
C HIS A 40 10.38 5.85 5.84
N TYR A 41 10.68 5.03 6.85
CA TYR A 41 11.96 4.32 6.90
C TYR A 41 12.13 3.36 5.71
N LEU A 42 11.09 2.61 5.36
CA LEU A 42 11.09 1.73 4.18
C LEU A 42 11.30 2.56 2.91
N ALA A 43 10.56 3.65 2.72
CA ALA A 43 10.71 4.55 1.58
C ALA A 43 12.16 5.06 1.43
N THR A 44 12.77 5.45 2.55
CA THR A 44 14.17 5.90 2.59
C THR A 44 15.15 4.77 2.21
N LYS A 45 14.91 3.56 2.72
CA LYS A 45 15.76 2.39 2.41
C LYS A 45 15.66 1.96 0.95
N MET A 46 14.51 2.14 0.34
CA MET A 46 14.28 1.90 -1.08
C MET A 46 14.94 2.96 -1.99
N ASN A 47 15.50 4.01 -1.40
CA ASN A 47 16.11 5.12 -2.13
C ASN A 47 15.19 5.71 -3.22
N LEU A 48 13.91 5.90 -2.86
CA LEU A 48 12.91 6.45 -3.76
C LEU A 48 13.28 7.86 -4.19
N GLN A 49 13.08 8.12 -5.47
CA GLN A 49 13.34 9.44 -6.08
C GLN A 49 12.05 9.93 -6.74
N SER A 50 11.90 11.24 -6.79
CA SER A 50 10.75 11.90 -7.42
C SER A 50 10.44 11.31 -8.81
N LYS A 51 9.16 11.06 -9.06
CA LYS A 51 8.60 10.51 -10.30
C LYS A 51 8.90 9.01 -10.54
N MET A 52 9.52 8.31 -9.61
CA MET A 52 9.65 6.85 -9.72
C MET A 52 8.29 6.18 -9.74
N LYS A 53 8.24 5.04 -10.42
CA LYS A 53 7.10 4.12 -10.41
C LYS A 53 7.41 2.95 -9.48
N VAL A 54 6.53 2.69 -8.56
CA VAL A 54 6.70 1.65 -7.53
C VAL A 54 5.56 0.63 -7.65
N LEU A 55 5.88 -0.64 -7.49
CA LEU A 55 4.92 -1.71 -7.39
C LEU A 55 4.77 -2.14 -5.93
N ASP A 56 3.54 -2.10 -5.41
CA ASP A 56 3.19 -2.60 -4.08
C ASP A 56 2.44 -3.93 -4.23
N VAL A 57 3.12 -5.03 -3.94
CA VAL A 57 2.58 -6.38 -4.08
C VAL A 57 1.94 -6.83 -2.77
N GLY A 58 0.66 -7.15 -2.83
CA GLY A 58 -0.12 -7.44 -1.62
C GLY A 58 -0.54 -6.17 -0.89
N CYS A 59 -0.90 -5.14 -1.62
CA CYS A 59 -1.15 -3.78 -1.10
C CYS A 59 -2.30 -3.66 -0.07
N GLY A 60 -3.09 -4.70 0.12
CA GLY A 60 -4.25 -4.67 1.01
C GLY A 60 -5.20 -3.52 0.69
N VAL A 61 -5.53 -2.71 1.67
CA VAL A 61 -6.36 -1.50 1.53
C VAL A 61 -5.55 -0.23 1.21
N GLY A 62 -4.27 -0.38 0.87
CA GLY A 62 -3.41 0.68 0.36
C GLY A 62 -2.96 1.71 1.41
N GLY A 63 -2.98 1.39 2.69
CA GLY A 63 -2.51 2.28 3.77
C GLY A 63 -1.06 2.72 3.59
N PRO A 64 -0.11 1.78 3.55
CA PRO A 64 1.30 2.07 3.32
C PRO A 64 1.55 2.83 2.01
N ALA A 65 0.90 2.43 0.91
CA ALA A 65 1.03 3.10 -0.37
C ALA A 65 0.64 4.59 -0.28
N ARG A 66 -0.48 4.91 0.38
CA ARG A 66 -0.90 6.30 0.58
C ARG A 66 0.08 7.09 1.43
N GLU A 67 0.59 6.52 2.50
CA GLU A 67 1.54 7.20 3.38
C GLU A 67 2.87 7.47 2.66
N ILE A 68 3.41 6.48 1.97
CA ILE A 68 4.66 6.63 1.22
C ILE A 68 4.52 7.64 0.07
N ALA A 69 3.40 7.62 -0.67
CA ALA A 69 3.15 8.57 -1.74
C ALA A 69 2.91 10.02 -1.26
N ARG A 70 2.52 10.21 0.01
CA ARG A 70 2.52 11.55 0.64
C ARG A 70 3.91 12.03 1.01
N PHE A 71 4.75 11.10 1.42
CA PHE A 71 6.12 11.38 1.84
C PHE A 71 7.05 11.64 0.65
N GLU A 72 6.83 10.93 -0.46
CA GLU A 72 7.64 11.02 -1.67
C GLU A 72 6.76 11.30 -2.90
N ASP A 73 7.24 12.11 -3.83
CA ASP A 73 6.57 12.41 -5.11
C ASP A 73 6.76 11.27 -6.12
N ILE A 74 6.07 10.16 -5.88
CA ILE A 74 6.16 8.91 -6.66
C ILE A 74 4.79 8.44 -7.12
N HIS A 75 4.79 7.47 -8.04
CA HIS A 75 3.58 6.78 -8.50
C HIS A 75 3.62 5.33 -8.02
N ILE A 76 2.60 4.91 -7.29
CA ILE A 76 2.49 3.54 -6.79
C ILE A 76 1.34 2.81 -7.48
N THR A 77 1.61 1.61 -8.00
CA THR A 77 0.59 0.67 -8.41
C THR A 77 0.53 -0.45 -7.39
N GLY A 78 -0.58 -0.54 -6.67
CA GLY A 78 -0.86 -1.61 -5.73
C GLY A 78 -1.54 -2.79 -6.43
N VAL A 79 -1.07 -4.00 -6.16
CA VAL A 79 -1.65 -5.24 -6.67
C VAL A 79 -2.11 -6.10 -5.50
N ASN A 80 -3.33 -6.59 -5.56
CA ASN A 80 -3.87 -7.50 -4.55
C ASN A 80 -4.86 -8.48 -5.18
N ILE A 81 -4.94 -9.69 -4.64
CA ILE A 81 -5.85 -10.72 -5.12
C ILE A 81 -7.30 -10.47 -4.67
N ASN A 82 -7.51 -9.77 -3.56
CA ASN A 82 -8.81 -9.52 -2.98
C ASN A 82 -9.46 -8.27 -3.61
N ASP A 83 -10.55 -8.46 -4.33
CA ASP A 83 -11.27 -7.40 -5.03
C ASP A 83 -11.87 -6.35 -4.09
N TYR A 84 -12.41 -6.77 -2.94
CA TYR A 84 -12.97 -5.86 -1.95
C TYR A 84 -11.90 -4.92 -1.38
N GLN A 85 -10.71 -5.41 -1.09
CA GLN A 85 -9.59 -4.59 -0.62
C GLN A 85 -9.11 -3.61 -1.70
N ILE A 86 -9.08 -4.01 -2.96
CA ILE A 86 -8.76 -3.11 -4.09
C ILE A 86 -9.77 -1.98 -4.23
N GLN A 87 -11.07 -2.29 -4.13
CA GLN A 87 -12.11 -1.25 -4.16
C GLN A 87 -11.96 -0.27 -3.00
N ARG A 88 -11.68 -0.75 -1.79
CA ARG A 88 -11.43 0.12 -0.63
C ARG A 88 -10.18 0.96 -0.78
N ALA A 89 -9.10 0.39 -1.30
CA ALA A 89 -7.85 1.12 -1.57
C ALA A 89 -8.07 2.26 -2.57
N SER A 90 -8.77 1.97 -3.67
CA SER A 90 -9.11 2.95 -4.71
C SER A 90 -9.98 4.09 -4.17
N LEU A 91 -11.02 3.75 -3.41
CA LEU A 91 -11.90 4.74 -2.79
C LEU A 91 -11.16 5.61 -1.76
N ALA A 92 -10.27 5.03 -0.98
CA ALA A 92 -9.47 5.77 -0.01
C ALA A 92 -8.46 6.72 -0.69
N ALA A 93 -7.86 6.30 -1.81
CA ALA A 93 -6.99 7.16 -2.62
C ALA A 93 -7.75 8.33 -3.24
N GLU A 94 -8.95 8.07 -3.78
CA GLU A 94 -9.82 9.11 -4.32
C GLU A 94 -10.21 10.15 -3.25
N ARG A 95 -10.66 9.68 -2.09
CA ARG A 95 -11.02 10.56 -0.95
C ARG A 95 -9.84 11.39 -0.43
N ALA A 96 -8.63 10.86 -0.54
CA ALA A 96 -7.41 11.55 -0.19
C ALA A 96 -6.89 12.51 -1.28
N GLY A 97 -7.54 12.54 -2.47
CA GLY A 97 -7.09 13.35 -3.61
C GLY A 97 -5.79 12.85 -4.24
N MET A 98 -5.52 11.54 -4.15
CA MET A 98 -4.24 10.94 -4.57
C MET A 98 -4.39 10.01 -5.80
N SER A 99 -5.48 10.09 -6.54
CA SER A 99 -5.73 9.25 -7.71
C SER A 99 -4.71 9.43 -8.84
N ASP A 100 -4.01 10.54 -8.87
CA ASP A 100 -2.94 10.81 -9.85
C ASP A 100 -1.64 10.05 -9.53
N GLN A 101 -1.42 9.69 -8.26
CA GLN A 101 -0.22 9.02 -7.78
C GLN A 101 -0.45 7.53 -7.49
N LEU A 102 -1.69 7.14 -7.22
CA LEU A 102 -2.03 5.79 -6.74
C LEU A 102 -2.99 5.12 -7.71
N ASN A 103 -2.64 3.93 -8.12
CA ASN A 103 -3.49 3.03 -8.89
C ASN A 103 -3.54 1.66 -8.22
N PHE A 104 -4.73 1.06 -8.13
CA PHE A 104 -4.89 -0.26 -7.50
C PHE A 104 -5.55 -1.21 -8.49
N VAL A 105 -4.93 -2.37 -8.69
CA VAL A 105 -5.41 -3.38 -9.63
C VAL A 105 -5.52 -4.74 -8.96
N LYS A 106 -6.61 -5.45 -9.28
CA LYS A 106 -6.75 -6.84 -8.89
C LYS A 106 -5.81 -7.70 -9.73
N GLY A 107 -5.02 -8.53 -9.08
CA GLY A 107 -4.13 -9.45 -9.76
C GLY A 107 -3.52 -10.45 -8.78
N ASP A 108 -3.20 -11.63 -9.31
CA ASP A 108 -2.38 -12.62 -8.63
C ASP A 108 -0.96 -12.53 -9.17
N PHE A 109 -0.04 -12.04 -8.36
CA PHE A 109 1.36 -11.88 -8.75
C PHE A 109 2.12 -13.21 -8.88
N MET A 110 1.53 -14.31 -8.40
CA MET A 110 2.08 -15.67 -8.57
C MET A 110 1.77 -16.26 -9.96
N VAL A 111 0.79 -15.70 -10.65
CA VAL A 111 0.39 -16.09 -12.00
C VAL A 111 0.72 -14.92 -12.92
N SER A 112 1.49 -15.12 -13.97
CA SER A 112 2.07 -14.09 -14.86
C SER A 112 1.06 -13.26 -15.67
N GLU A 113 -0.11 -12.99 -15.13
CA GLU A 113 -1.19 -12.19 -15.73
C GLU A 113 -1.27 -10.75 -15.19
N LEU A 114 -0.15 -10.21 -14.75
CA LEU A 114 -0.12 -8.76 -14.50
C LEU A 114 -0.32 -8.05 -15.84
N PRO A 115 -1.22 -7.06 -15.92
CA PRO A 115 -1.35 -6.25 -17.12
C PRO A 115 0.03 -5.71 -17.50
N PRO A 116 0.32 -5.45 -18.79
CA PRO A 116 1.61 -4.94 -19.20
C PRO A 116 1.87 -3.59 -18.54
N LEU A 117 2.43 -3.67 -17.35
CA LEU A 117 2.87 -2.52 -16.59
C LEU A 117 4.21 -2.14 -17.19
N SER A 118 4.34 -0.94 -17.73
CA SER A 118 5.61 -0.40 -18.21
C SER A 118 6.52 -0.06 -17.03
N PHE A 119 6.96 -1.09 -16.30
CA PHE A 119 7.93 -0.94 -15.22
C PHE A 119 9.34 -1.18 -15.75
N HIS A 120 10.25 -0.28 -15.46
CA HIS A 120 11.66 -0.61 -15.35
C HIS A 120 11.84 -1.31 -14.00
N MET A 121 12.54 -2.43 -13.99
CA MET A 121 12.79 -3.27 -12.81
C MET A 121 13.67 -2.58 -11.74
N SER A 122 13.17 -1.51 -11.16
CA SER A 122 13.58 -1.04 -9.84
C SER A 122 12.46 -1.32 -8.82
N ASP A 123 11.70 -2.37 -9.08
CA ASP A 123 10.47 -2.69 -8.39
C ASP A 123 10.77 -3.21 -7.00
N ILE A 124 10.32 -2.46 -6.04
CA ILE A 124 10.44 -2.82 -4.64
C ILE A 124 9.04 -3.18 -4.16
N SER A 125 8.93 -4.42 -3.73
CA SER A 125 7.78 -4.90 -3.00
C SER A 125 7.83 -4.34 -1.58
N ILE A 126 6.75 -3.69 -1.20
CA ILE A 126 6.51 -3.29 0.19
C ILE A 126 5.86 -4.46 0.90
#